data_0d5e6b31a812461d51897fa1a1939c95
#
_entry.id   0d5e6b31a812461d51897fa1a1939c95
#
_cell.length_a   1.000
_cell.length_b   1.000
_cell.length_c   1.000
_cell.angle_alpha   90.00
_cell.angle_beta   90.00
_cell.angle_gamma   90.00
#
_symmetry.space_group_name_H-M   'P 1'
#
loop_
_entity.id
_entity.type
_entity.pdbx_description
1 polymer ?
#
loop_
_entity_poly.entity_id
_entity_poly.type
_entity_poly.pdbx_seq_one_letter_code
_entity_poly.pdbx_strand_id
1 'polypeptide(L)'
;MTVTTKPAQRLRRRRRVRAKVIGTEQRPRVSVFRSNRGISAQLIDDASGRTLASVNWTEPDLRGLKPLEQAAKAGELLAQRAKAASVEAAVFDRGGYQYHGRVKAFADGVREGGITV
;
A
#
# COMPACT_ATOMS: atom_id res chain seq x y z
N MET A 1 15.15 14.13 28.85
CA MET A 1 14.75 12.99 28.03
C MET A 1 13.48 13.32 27.28
N THR A 2 13.47 13.15 25.96
CA THR A 2 12.33 13.51 25.14
C THR A 2 11.37 12.33 25.02
N VAL A 3 10.11 12.55 25.40
CA VAL A 3 9.06 11.54 25.22
C VAL A 3 8.59 11.58 23.78
N THR A 4 8.67 10.44 23.09
CA THR A 4 8.24 10.33 21.70
C THR A 4 6.82 9.78 21.64
N THR A 5 5.91 10.53 21.01
CA THR A 5 4.52 10.10 20.83
C THR A 5 4.42 9.02 19.74
N LYS A 6 3.33 8.23 19.76
CA LYS A 6 3.08 7.23 18.73
C LYS A 6 3.03 7.83 17.30
N PRO A 7 2.33 8.97 17.07
CA PRO A 7 2.36 9.61 15.75
C PRO A 7 3.76 10.04 15.32
N ALA A 8 4.57 10.56 16.24
CA ALA A 8 5.94 10.97 15.93
C ALA A 8 6.83 9.77 15.60
N GLN A 9 6.66 8.63 16.30
CA GLN A 9 7.38 7.40 16.03
C GLN A 9 7.04 6.84 14.65
N ARG A 10 5.74 6.86 14.28
CA ARG A 10 5.30 6.42 12.96
C ARG A 10 5.87 7.31 11.85
N LEU A 11 5.88 8.61 12.04
CA LEU A 11 6.46 9.55 11.07
C LEU A 11 7.95 9.28 10.87
N ARG A 12 8.68 8.99 11.93
CA ARG A 12 10.11 8.65 11.86
C ARG A 12 10.32 7.36 11.06
N ARG A 13 9.52 6.32 11.31
CA ARG A 13 9.58 5.07 10.54
C ARG A 13 9.23 5.31 9.07
N ARG A 14 8.22 6.11 8.81
CA ARG A 14 7.80 6.48 7.45
C ARG A 14 8.94 7.15 6.68
N ARG A 15 9.62 8.11 7.31
CA ARG A 15 10.78 8.79 6.70
C ARG A 15 11.90 7.81 6.39
N ARG A 16 12.16 6.88 7.30
CA ARG A 16 13.20 5.86 7.11
C ARG A 16 12.89 4.96 5.93
N VAL A 17 11.66 4.51 5.81
CA VAL A 17 11.21 3.68 4.68
C VAL A 17 11.31 4.48 3.38
N ARG A 18 10.81 5.72 3.36
CA ARG A 18 10.82 6.57 2.18
C ARG A 18 12.24 6.92 1.69
N ALA A 19 13.22 6.96 2.57
CA ALA A 19 14.61 7.17 2.18
C ALA A 19 15.15 6.04 1.29
N LYS A 20 14.56 4.85 1.37
CA LYS A 20 15.01 3.66 0.63
C LYS A 20 14.06 3.25 -0.49
N VAL A 21 12.82 3.75 -0.50
CA VAL A 21 11.76 3.31 -1.42
C VAL A 21 11.42 4.44 -2.39
N ILE A 22 11.77 4.23 -3.65
CA ILE A 22 11.48 5.17 -4.75
C ILE A 22 10.79 4.39 -5.85
N GLY A 23 9.63 4.87 -6.31
CA GLY A 23 8.89 4.27 -7.41
C GLY A 23 9.37 4.82 -8.76
N THR A 24 9.40 3.95 -9.76
CA THR A 24 9.70 4.28 -11.15
C THR A 24 8.54 3.84 -12.04
N GLU A 25 8.59 4.17 -13.33
CA GLU A 25 7.58 3.73 -14.28
C GLU A 25 7.52 2.20 -14.39
N GLN A 26 8.68 1.55 -14.41
CA GLN A 26 8.77 0.09 -14.52
C GLN A 26 8.47 -0.61 -13.19
N ARG A 27 8.74 0.06 -12.08
CA ARG A 27 8.53 -0.49 -10.74
C ARG A 27 7.98 0.60 -9.81
N PRO A 28 6.68 0.93 -9.97
CA PRO A 28 6.06 1.97 -9.17
C PRO A 28 6.01 1.65 -7.68
N ARG A 29 5.80 2.65 -6.87
CA ARG A 29 5.69 2.51 -5.43
C ARG A 29 4.24 2.28 -5.02
N VAL A 30 3.99 1.21 -4.28
CA VAL A 30 2.70 0.97 -3.62
C VAL A 30 2.71 1.69 -2.28
N SER A 31 2.00 2.79 -2.20
CA SER A 31 1.87 3.59 -0.97
C SER A 31 0.61 3.16 -0.23
N VAL A 32 0.79 2.60 0.97
CA VAL A 32 -0.31 2.08 1.79
C VAL A 32 -0.67 3.08 2.88
N PHE A 33 -1.95 3.33 3.02
CA PHE A 33 -2.52 4.12 4.12
C PHE A 33 -3.52 3.26 4.89
N ARG A 34 -3.30 3.14 6.20
CA ARG A 34 -4.16 2.37 7.09
C ARG A 34 -4.84 3.29 8.07
N SER A 35 -6.18 3.17 8.19
CA SER A 35 -6.96 3.83 9.23
C SER A 35 -7.71 2.78 10.05
N ASN A 36 -8.38 3.21 11.13
CA ASN A 36 -9.21 2.31 11.93
C ASN A 36 -10.37 1.72 11.12
N ARG A 37 -10.80 2.40 10.06
CA ARG A 37 -11.94 2.01 9.23
C ARG A 37 -11.57 1.09 8.09
N GLY A 38 -10.32 1.11 7.65
CA GLY A 38 -9.91 0.29 6.54
C GLY A 38 -8.56 0.68 5.97
N ILE A 39 -8.21 0.07 4.85
CA ILE A 39 -6.94 0.26 4.18
C ILE A 39 -7.18 0.86 2.79
N SER A 40 -6.32 1.77 2.38
CA SER A 40 -6.29 2.31 1.02
C SER A 40 -4.86 2.31 0.52
N ALA A 41 -4.70 2.35 -0.80
CA ALA A 41 -3.37 2.32 -1.40
C ALA A 41 -3.38 3.00 -2.75
N GLN A 42 -2.21 3.51 -3.13
CA GLN A 42 -1.96 4.10 -4.44
C GLN A 42 -0.70 3.50 -5.03
N LEU A 43 -0.72 3.31 -6.34
CA LEU A 43 0.45 2.88 -7.11
C LEU A 43 1.01 4.12 -7.79
N ILE A 44 2.19 4.56 -7.39
CA ILE A 44 2.73 5.88 -7.76
C ILE A 44 4.05 5.73 -8.52
N ASP A 45 4.13 6.44 -9.65
CA ASP A 45 5.39 6.69 -10.34
C ASP A 45 5.96 8.00 -9.79
N ASP A 46 7.01 7.90 -8.96
CA ASP A 46 7.62 9.07 -8.32
C ASP A 46 8.35 9.99 -9.31
N ALA A 47 8.79 9.43 -10.44
CA ALA A 47 9.49 10.23 -11.46
C ALA A 47 8.57 11.25 -12.13
N SER A 48 7.32 10.86 -12.43
CA SER A 48 6.31 11.73 -13.05
C SER A 48 5.33 12.32 -12.06
N GLY A 49 5.28 11.80 -10.83
CA GLY A 49 4.29 12.19 -9.82
C GLY A 49 2.89 11.67 -10.12
N ARG A 50 2.74 10.67 -10.99
CA ARG A 50 1.45 10.14 -11.39
C ARG A 50 1.03 8.96 -10.53
N THR A 51 -0.25 8.93 -10.18
CA THR A 51 -0.90 7.75 -9.60
C THR A 51 -1.42 6.87 -10.74
N LEU A 52 -0.88 5.67 -10.86
CA LEU A 52 -1.21 4.74 -11.95
C LEU A 52 -2.44 3.89 -11.64
N ALA A 53 -2.65 3.58 -10.38
CA ALA A 53 -3.78 2.81 -9.90
C ALA A 53 -4.03 3.13 -8.43
N SER A 54 -5.25 2.92 -7.97
CA SER A 54 -5.59 3.13 -6.57
C SER A 54 -6.69 2.18 -6.13
N VAL A 55 -6.80 1.97 -4.81
CA VAL A 55 -7.87 1.20 -4.19
C VAL A 55 -8.23 1.85 -2.85
N ASN A 56 -9.51 1.82 -2.50
CA ASN A 56 -10.00 2.42 -1.26
C ASN A 56 -11.01 1.47 -0.61
N TRP A 57 -10.92 1.31 0.72
CA TRP A 57 -11.82 0.45 1.49
C TRP A 57 -13.30 0.81 1.37
N THR A 58 -13.62 2.06 0.98
CA THR A 58 -15.00 2.51 0.79
C THR A 58 -15.67 1.96 -0.46
N GLU A 59 -14.94 1.32 -1.35
CA GLU A 59 -15.50 0.75 -2.57
C GLU A 59 -16.51 -0.34 -2.24
N PRO A 60 -17.59 -0.48 -3.06
CA PRO A 60 -18.68 -1.40 -2.75
C PRO A 60 -18.24 -2.85 -2.51
N ASP A 61 -17.22 -3.32 -3.22
CA ASP A 61 -16.72 -4.69 -3.09
C ASP A 61 -15.91 -4.91 -1.80
N LEU A 62 -15.52 -3.86 -1.10
CA LEU A 62 -14.63 -3.91 0.05
C LEU A 62 -15.28 -3.53 1.36
N ARG A 63 -16.17 -2.55 1.36
CA ARG A 63 -16.64 -1.89 2.58
C ARG A 63 -17.43 -2.77 3.55
N GLY A 64 -17.93 -3.90 3.12
CA GLY A 64 -18.68 -4.83 3.99
C GLY A 64 -17.86 -5.98 4.54
N LEU A 65 -16.57 -6.07 4.19
CA LEU A 65 -15.71 -7.19 4.55
C LEU A 65 -15.05 -6.99 5.92
N LYS A 66 -14.68 -8.10 6.55
CA LYS A 66 -13.88 -8.08 7.78
C LYS A 66 -12.50 -7.47 7.48
N PRO A 67 -11.82 -6.88 8.49
CA PRO A 67 -10.58 -6.13 8.24
C PRO A 67 -9.49 -6.88 7.46
N LEU A 68 -9.21 -8.13 7.81
CA LEU A 68 -8.18 -8.90 7.11
C LEU A 68 -8.61 -9.31 5.71
N GLU A 69 -9.86 -9.72 5.54
CA GLU A 69 -10.44 -10.05 4.23
C GLU A 69 -10.48 -8.83 3.33
N GLN A 70 -10.86 -7.68 3.88
CA GLN A 70 -10.88 -6.41 3.17
C GLN A 70 -9.50 -6.05 2.65
N ALA A 71 -8.47 -6.18 3.49
CA ALA A 71 -7.09 -5.86 3.12
C ALA A 71 -6.58 -6.78 2.01
N ALA A 72 -6.82 -8.09 2.13
CA ALA A 72 -6.42 -9.07 1.12
C ALA A 72 -7.12 -8.79 -0.21
N LYS A 73 -8.43 -8.53 -0.17
CA LYS A 73 -9.23 -8.22 -1.37
C LYS A 73 -8.79 -6.91 -2.02
N ALA A 74 -8.47 -5.91 -1.21
CA ALA A 74 -7.95 -4.63 -1.69
C ALA A 74 -6.62 -4.82 -2.42
N GLY A 75 -5.74 -5.69 -1.90
CA GLY A 75 -4.48 -6.04 -2.56
C GLY A 75 -4.69 -6.70 -3.91
N GLU A 76 -5.59 -7.68 -3.98
CA GLU A 76 -5.95 -8.33 -5.24
C GLU A 76 -6.52 -7.36 -6.26
N LEU A 77 -7.39 -6.45 -5.81
CA LEU A 77 -8.01 -5.44 -6.67
C LEU A 77 -6.98 -4.45 -7.20
N LEU A 78 -6.05 -4.01 -6.35
CA LEU A 78 -4.96 -3.14 -6.78
C LEU A 78 -4.08 -3.85 -7.81
N ALA A 79 -3.80 -5.14 -7.63
CA ALA A 79 -3.03 -5.93 -8.59
C ALA A 79 -3.72 -6.00 -9.94
N GLN A 80 -5.03 -6.20 -9.99
CA GLN A 80 -5.79 -6.20 -11.23
C GLN A 80 -5.70 -4.86 -11.95
N ARG A 81 -5.84 -3.76 -11.20
CA ARG A 81 -5.74 -2.41 -11.74
C ARG A 81 -4.33 -2.07 -12.22
N ALA A 82 -3.31 -2.58 -11.51
CA ALA A 82 -1.92 -2.44 -11.92
C ALA A 82 -1.64 -3.15 -13.24
N LYS A 83 -2.15 -4.36 -13.40
CA LYS A 83 -2.03 -5.11 -14.67
C LYS A 83 -2.72 -4.39 -15.81
N ALA A 84 -3.89 -3.80 -15.56
CA ALA A 84 -4.60 -2.99 -16.55
C ALA A 84 -3.78 -1.76 -16.98
N ALA A 85 -2.92 -1.26 -16.09
CA ALA A 85 -1.99 -0.17 -16.38
C ALA A 85 -0.62 -0.67 -16.88
N SER A 86 -0.51 -1.96 -17.24
CA SER A 86 0.71 -2.60 -17.74
C SER A 86 1.86 -2.64 -16.72
N VAL A 87 1.52 -2.72 -15.43
CA VAL A 87 2.50 -2.82 -14.34
C VAL A 87 2.58 -4.28 -13.89
N GLU A 88 3.79 -4.84 -13.84
CA GLU A 88 4.04 -6.23 -13.43
C GLU A 88 4.80 -6.33 -12.11
N ALA A 89 5.51 -5.29 -11.71
CA ALA A 89 6.30 -5.25 -10.49
C ALA A 89 6.15 -3.90 -9.80
N ALA A 90 6.29 -3.90 -8.49
CA ALA A 90 6.20 -2.68 -7.69
C ALA A 90 7.11 -2.78 -6.46
N VAL A 91 7.46 -1.64 -5.88
CA VAL A 91 8.13 -1.58 -4.58
C VAL A 91 7.10 -1.24 -3.51
N PHE A 92 7.17 -1.89 -2.37
CA PHE A 92 6.17 -1.75 -1.33
C PHE A 92 6.60 -0.72 -0.29
N ASP A 93 5.81 0.35 -0.16
CA ASP A 93 6.00 1.39 0.84
C ASP A 93 4.88 1.25 1.89
N ARG A 94 5.23 0.69 3.03
CA ARG A 94 4.28 0.48 4.14
C ARG A 94 3.93 1.76 4.91
N GLY A 95 4.49 2.91 4.54
CA GLY A 95 4.14 4.21 5.13
C GLY A 95 4.46 4.36 6.61
N GLY A 96 5.44 3.62 7.12
CA GLY A 96 5.80 3.61 8.54
C GLY A 96 4.97 2.65 9.39
N TYR A 97 3.98 1.98 8.81
CA TYR A 97 3.24 0.92 9.50
C TYR A 97 4.08 -0.34 9.58
N GLN A 98 3.84 -1.15 10.61
CA GLN A 98 4.51 -2.44 10.73
C GLN A 98 3.99 -3.40 9.65
N TYR A 99 4.88 -4.25 9.13
CA TYR A 99 4.51 -5.30 8.19
C TYR A 99 3.85 -6.44 8.97
N HIS A 100 2.58 -6.23 9.33
CA HIS A 100 1.84 -7.10 10.22
C HIS A 100 0.33 -6.91 9.99
N GLY A 101 -0.47 -7.95 10.25
CA GLY A 101 -1.92 -7.89 10.19
C GLY A 101 -2.44 -7.44 8.82
N ARG A 102 -3.19 -6.34 8.78
CA ARG A 102 -3.81 -5.82 7.55
C ARG A 102 -2.80 -5.44 6.48
N VAL A 103 -1.67 -4.85 6.87
CA VAL A 103 -0.62 -4.45 5.91
C VAL A 103 -0.02 -5.69 5.24
N LYS A 104 0.26 -6.73 6.01
CA LYS A 104 0.73 -8.01 5.47
C LYS A 104 -0.31 -8.66 4.57
N ALA A 105 -1.57 -8.71 5.01
CA ALA A 105 -2.67 -9.29 4.22
C ALA A 105 -2.83 -8.56 2.89
N PHE A 106 -2.71 -7.24 2.88
CA PHE A 106 -2.74 -6.43 1.66
C PHE A 106 -1.59 -6.79 0.72
N ALA A 107 -0.36 -6.86 1.23
CA ALA A 107 0.80 -7.20 0.42
C ALA A 107 0.70 -8.61 -0.16
N ASP A 108 0.22 -9.58 0.63
CA ASP A 108 -0.01 -10.95 0.18
C ASP A 108 -1.06 -10.97 -0.94
N GLY A 109 -2.13 -10.18 -0.82
CA GLY A 109 -3.15 -10.03 -1.86
C GLY A 109 -2.59 -9.48 -3.17
N VAL A 110 -1.71 -8.50 -3.09
CA VAL A 110 -1.03 -7.93 -4.26
C VAL A 110 -0.18 -9.01 -4.96
N ARG A 111 0.56 -9.80 -4.18
CA ARG A 111 1.39 -10.90 -4.73
C ARG A 111 0.53 -11.98 -5.37
N GLU A 112 -0.55 -12.39 -4.71
CA GLU A 112 -1.48 -13.39 -5.24
C GLU A 112 -2.16 -12.90 -6.52
N GLY A 113 -2.37 -11.60 -6.66
CA GLY A 113 -2.88 -11.00 -7.88
C GLY A 113 -1.89 -10.98 -9.03
N GLY A 114 -0.64 -11.39 -8.80
CA GLY A 114 0.36 -11.56 -9.84
C GLY A 114 1.33 -10.40 -10.01
N ILE A 115 1.38 -9.48 -9.06
CA ILE A 115 2.35 -8.38 -9.06
C ILE A 115 3.54 -8.76 -8.16
N THR A 116 4.75 -8.64 -8.70
CA THR A 116 5.97 -8.86 -7.93
C THR A 116 6.24 -7.66 -7.02
N VAL A 117 6.30 -7.91 -5.74
CA VAL A 117 6.48 -6.86 -4.73
C VAL A 117 7.66 -7.20 -3.82
#